data_7a6fd891aa4988d3d715a6c0de9fa6e8
#
_entry.id   7a6fd891aa4988d3d715a6c0de9fa6e8
#
_cell.length_a   1.000
_cell.length_b   1.000
_cell.length_c   1.000
_cell.angle_alpha   90.00
_cell.angle_beta   90.00
_cell.angle_gamma   90.00
#
_symmetry.space_group_name_H-M   'P 1'
#
loop_
_entity.id
_entity.type
_entity.pdbx_description
1 polymer ?
#
loop_
_entity_poly.entity_id
_entity_poly.type
_entity_poly.pdbx_seq_one_letter_code
_entity_poly.pdbx_strand_id
1 'polypeptide(L)'
;MNTYFQAVSDCDMDTFVKLFTSQDTSEEEHYRQEFEEQKQYISGYQNVKCYTTPGLRDGEMAAYVYYEILYTGVETPAPSLVRIYAIRAEDGSWQIDDGKMSEELTQYFEELSVNEDVRLLSKQTDEAMDAAMEQDEALKERVEFMKQ
;
A
#
# COMPACT_ATOMS: atom_id res chain seq x y z
N MET A 1 6.93 6.77 0.67
CA MET A 1 5.59 6.16 0.91
C MET A 1 4.68 6.98 1.81
N ASN A 2 5.22 7.76 2.74
CA ASN A 2 4.39 8.68 3.54
C ASN A 2 3.61 9.67 2.66
N THR A 3 4.24 10.16 1.57
CA THR A 3 3.58 11.07 0.63
C THR A 3 2.36 10.42 -0.02
N TYR A 4 2.44 9.13 -0.36
CA TYR A 4 1.31 8.37 -0.92
C TYR A 4 0.12 8.35 0.06
N PHE A 5 0.36 7.95 1.30
CA PHE A 5 -0.71 7.86 2.30
C PHE A 5 -1.29 9.23 2.65
N GLN A 6 -0.44 10.25 2.69
CA GLN A 6 -0.90 11.60 2.94
C GLN A 6 -1.79 12.11 1.79
N ALA A 7 -1.39 11.84 0.53
CA ALA A 7 -2.19 12.22 -0.64
C ALA A 7 -3.55 11.53 -0.65
N VAL A 8 -3.59 10.24 -0.29
CA VAL A 8 -4.87 9.49 -0.19
C VAL A 8 -5.76 10.10 0.90
N SER A 9 -5.20 10.36 2.08
CA SER A 9 -5.96 10.92 3.20
C SER A 9 -6.51 12.31 2.91
N ASP A 10 -5.76 13.14 2.18
CA ASP A 10 -6.15 14.51 1.84
C ASP A 10 -6.95 14.61 0.54
N CYS A 11 -7.15 13.52 -0.18
CA CYS A 11 -7.72 13.52 -1.53
C CYS A 11 -6.96 14.43 -2.48
N ASP A 12 -5.64 14.49 -2.33
CA ASP A 12 -4.75 15.32 -3.15
C ASP A 12 -4.42 14.59 -4.45
N MET A 13 -5.28 14.73 -5.46
CA MET A 13 -5.16 14.04 -6.74
C MET A 13 -3.92 14.45 -7.52
N ASP A 14 -3.55 15.72 -7.46
CA ASP A 14 -2.37 16.20 -8.19
C ASP A 14 -1.10 15.50 -7.69
N THR A 15 -0.91 15.40 -6.38
CA THR A 15 0.22 14.70 -5.77
C THR A 15 0.12 13.21 -6.02
N PHE A 16 -1.07 12.62 -5.87
CA PHE A 16 -1.30 11.17 -6.05
C PHE A 16 -0.90 10.72 -7.46
N VAL A 17 -1.37 11.41 -8.49
CA VAL A 17 -1.09 11.04 -9.89
C VAL A 17 0.41 11.09 -10.19
N LYS A 18 1.12 12.06 -9.64
CA LYS A 18 2.57 12.22 -9.86
C LYS A 18 3.42 11.11 -9.25
N LEU A 19 2.86 10.34 -8.30
CA LEU A 19 3.58 9.22 -7.69
C LEU A 19 3.64 7.99 -8.59
N PHE A 20 2.86 7.96 -9.67
CA PHE A 20 2.78 6.81 -10.57
C PHE A 20 3.48 7.09 -11.89
N THR A 21 4.01 6.03 -12.51
CA THR A 21 4.73 6.14 -13.78
C THR A 21 3.85 6.61 -14.93
N SER A 22 2.59 6.20 -14.96
CA SER A 22 1.66 6.58 -16.03
C SER A 22 1.26 8.04 -15.96
N GLN A 23 1.16 8.59 -14.76
CA GLN A 23 0.61 9.93 -14.49
C GLN A 23 -0.72 10.17 -15.20
N ASP A 24 -1.52 9.10 -15.31
CA ASP A 24 -2.79 9.10 -16.03
C ASP A 24 -3.87 9.76 -15.17
N THR A 25 -4.48 10.82 -15.72
CA THR A 25 -5.54 11.57 -15.03
C THR A 25 -6.94 11.14 -15.45
N SER A 26 -7.07 10.17 -16.36
CA SER A 26 -8.37 9.77 -16.89
C SER A 26 -9.32 9.19 -15.83
N GLU A 27 -8.75 8.59 -14.77
CA GLU A 27 -9.55 8.01 -13.68
C GLU A 27 -9.49 8.85 -12.40
N GLU A 28 -9.02 10.10 -12.49
CA GLU A 28 -8.86 10.97 -11.32
C GLU A 28 -10.14 11.12 -10.52
N GLU A 29 -11.28 11.31 -11.20
CA GLU A 29 -12.57 11.48 -10.53
C GLU A 29 -12.99 10.19 -9.81
N HIS A 30 -12.71 9.03 -10.40
CA HIS A 30 -12.98 7.74 -9.78
C HIS A 30 -12.19 7.58 -8.46
N TYR A 31 -10.89 7.89 -8.49
CA TYR A 31 -10.05 7.83 -7.28
C TYR A 31 -10.48 8.84 -6.24
N ARG A 32 -10.90 10.04 -6.67
CA ARG A 32 -11.39 11.06 -5.75
C ARG A 32 -12.63 10.58 -5.00
N GLN A 33 -13.57 9.95 -5.70
CA GLN A 33 -14.77 9.40 -5.09
C GLN A 33 -14.42 8.27 -4.11
N GLU A 34 -13.50 7.37 -4.48
CA GLU A 34 -13.06 6.30 -3.59
C GLU A 34 -12.44 6.85 -2.31
N PHE A 35 -11.56 7.86 -2.44
CA PHE A 35 -10.89 8.44 -1.29
C PHE A 35 -11.86 9.16 -0.37
N GLU A 36 -12.84 9.84 -0.92
CA GLU A 36 -13.88 10.50 -0.11
C GLU A 36 -14.74 9.49 0.64
N GLU A 37 -15.07 8.37 0.00
CA GLU A 37 -15.79 7.28 0.67
C GLU A 37 -14.94 6.68 1.78
N GLN A 38 -13.66 6.46 1.54
CA GLN A 38 -12.75 5.91 2.54
C GLN A 38 -12.61 6.83 3.76
N LYS A 39 -12.68 8.14 3.57
CA LYS A 39 -12.60 9.10 4.68
C LYS A 39 -13.69 8.90 5.73
N GLN A 40 -14.81 8.32 5.35
CA GLN A 40 -15.89 8.01 6.30
C GLN A 40 -15.49 6.92 7.28
N TYR A 41 -14.58 6.03 6.86
CA TYR A 41 -14.20 4.84 7.63
C TYR A 41 -12.75 4.86 8.09
N ILE A 42 -11.89 5.62 7.41
CA ILE A 42 -10.46 5.65 7.70
C ILE A 42 -10.07 7.08 8.10
N SER A 43 -9.57 7.23 9.33
CA SER A 43 -9.11 8.54 9.83
C SER A 43 -7.66 8.82 9.46
N GLY A 44 -6.88 7.81 9.13
CA GLY A 44 -5.48 8.00 8.74
C GLY A 44 -4.70 6.72 8.71
N TYR A 45 -3.40 6.86 8.56
CA TYR A 45 -2.43 5.77 8.49
C TYR A 45 -1.25 6.12 9.39
N GLN A 46 -0.61 5.10 9.96
CA GLN A 46 0.55 5.28 10.83
C GLN A 46 1.55 4.14 10.69
N ASN A 47 2.73 4.33 11.27
CA ASN A 47 3.80 3.32 11.35
C ASN A 47 4.16 2.74 9.98
N VAL A 48 4.31 3.61 8.99
CA VAL A 48 4.70 3.24 7.63
C VAL A 48 6.16 2.82 7.62
N LYS A 49 6.43 1.56 7.23
CA LYS A 49 7.78 1.02 7.11
C LYS A 49 7.97 0.42 5.73
N CYS A 50 9.06 0.80 5.08
CA CYS A 50 9.33 0.37 3.71
C CYS A 50 10.52 -0.58 3.70
N TYR A 51 10.32 -1.80 3.20
CA TYR A 51 11.35 -2.81 3.04
C TYR A 51 11.61 -2.98 1.54
N THR A 52 12.80 -2.61 1.10
CA THR A 52 13.14 -2.57 -0.32
C THR A 52 14.15 -3.64 -0.71
N THR A 53 14.08 -4.08 -1.95
CA THR A 53 15.05 -4.98 -2.55
C THR A 53 15.28 -4.55 -4.00
N PRO A 54 16.51 -4.77 -4.56
CA PRO A 54 16.77 -4.41 -5.96
C PRO A 54 15.78 -5.05 -6.91
N GLY A 55 15.34 -4.29 -7.93
CA GLY A 55 14.43 -4.77 -8.95
C GLY A 55 15.14 -5.51 -10.08
N LEU A 56 14.44 -5.61 -11.21
CA LEU A 56 14.95 -6.30 -12.40
C LEU A 56 16.11 -5.58 -13.05
N ARG A 57 16.13 -4.25 -12.99
CA ARG A 57 17.12 -3.40 -13.66
C ARG A 57 17.61 -2.31 -12.71
N ASP A 58 18.73 -1.68 -13.08
CA ASP A 58 19.23 -0.51 -12.37
C ASP A 58 18.16 0.59 -12.39
N GLY A 59 17.96 1.25 -11.26
CA GLY A 59 16.92 2.27 -11.12
C GLY A 59 15.53 1.71 -10.89
N GLU A 60 15.42 0.42 -10.55
CA GLU A 60 14.16 -0.23 -10.21
C GLU A 60 14.27 -0.94 -8.88
N MET A 61 13.19 -0.99 -8.13
CA MET A 61 13.14 -1.73 -6.87
C MET A 61 11.75 -2.26 -6.57
N ALA A 62 11.70 -3.38 -5.86
CA ALA A 62 10.47 -3.84 -5.23
C ALA A 62 10.42 -3.33 -3.80
N ALA A 63 9.24 -2.99 -3.33
CA ALA A 63 9.06 -2.56 -1.96
C ALA A 63 7.87 -3.27 -1.33
N TYR A 64 8.05 -3.72 -0.10
CA TYR A 64 6.99 -4.21 0.75
C TYR A 64 6.76 -3.15 1.81
N VAL A 65 5.59 -2.55 1.81
CA VAL A 65 5.27 -1.44 2.71
C VAL A 65 4.32 -1.92 3.78
N TYR A 66 4.83 -1.95 5.01
CA TYR A 66 3.99 -2.17 6.19
C TYR A 66 3.39 -0.83 6.60
N TYR A 67 2.11 -0.83 6.95
CA TYR A 67 1.44 0.34 7.48
C TYR A 67 0.27 -0.10 8.34
N GLU A 68 -0.21 0.81 9.15
CA GLU A 68 -1.36 0.56 10.01
C GLU A 68 -2.48 1.51 9.63
N ILE A 69 -3.67 0.96 9.45
CA ILE A 69 -4.87 1.72 9.11
C ILE A 69 -5.58 2.12 10.40
N LEU A 70 -5.90 3.39 10.51
CA LEU A 70 -6.68 3.93 11.63
C LEU A 70 -8.13 4.08 11.19
N TYR A 71 -8.98 3.11 11.54
CA TYR A 71 -10.40 3.17 11.23
C TYR A 71 -11.13 4.11 12.19
N THR A 72 -12.02 4.94 11.65
CA THR A 72 -12.81 5.87 12.44
C THR A 72 -13.68 5.11 13.46
N GLY A 73 -13.57 5.48 14.73
CA GLY A 73 -14.33 4.84 15.79
C GLY A 73 -13.77 3.50 16.30
N VAL A 74 -12.62 3.08 15.79
CA VAL A 74 -11.93 1.85 16.21
C VAL A 74 -10.60 2.23 16.85
N GLU A 75 -10.35 1.77 18.07
CA GLU A 75 -9.15 2.14 18.81
C GLU A 75 -7.90 1.40 18.34
N THR A 76 -8.03 0.15 17.93
CA THR A 76 -6.90 -0.69 17.56
C THR A 76 -6.52 -0.48 16.10
N PRO A 77 -5.26 -0.10 15.78
CA PRO A 77 -4.80 0.03 14.40
C PRO A 77 -4.80 -1.33 13.68
N ALA A 78 -5.08 -1.31 12.38
CA ALA A 78 -5.12 -2.51 11.55
C ALA A 78 -3.81 -2.66 10.78
N PRO A 79 -2.95 -3.65 11.11
CA PRO A 79 -1.72 -3.91 10.37
C PRO A 79 -2.00 -4.35 8.94
N SER A 80 -1.23 -3.82 7.99
CA SER A 80 -1.39 -4.14 6.58
C SER A 80 -0.04 -4.15 5.89
N LEU A 81 0.02 -4.85 4.77
CA LEU A 81 1.22 -4.94 3.95
C LEU A 81 0.83 -4.84 2.48
N VAL A 82 1.52 -3.98 1.74
CA VAL A 82 1.31 -3.83 0.31
C VAL A 82 2.64 -3.99 -0.42
N ARG A 83 2.60 -4.61 -1.58
CA ARG A 83 3.75 -4.78 -2.46
C ARG A 83 3.65 -3.78 -3.60
N ILE A 84 4.74 -3.06 -3.85
CA ILE A 84 4.84 -2.15 -4.98
C ILE A 84 6.13 -2.39 -5.75
N TYR A 85 6.15 -1.95 -6.99
CA TYR A 85 7.35 -1.89 -7.82
C TYR A 85 7.59 -0.42 -8.18
N ALA A 86 8.81 0.07 -7.92
CA ALA A 86 9.13 1.47 -8.11
C ALA A 86 10.22 1.63 -9.16
N ILE A 87 10.10 2.68 -9.96
CA ILE A 87 11.03 3.03 -11.03
C ILE A 87 11.53 4.44 -10.78
N ARG A 88 12.84 4.63 -10.92
CA ARG A 88 13.47 5.91 -10.73
C ARG A 88 13.26 6.79 -11.97
N ALA A 89 12.69 7.98 -11.76
CA ALA A 89 12.51 8.96 -12.82
C ALA A 89 13.81 9.69 -13.12
N GLU A 90 13.85 10.43 -14.24
CA GLU A 90 15.03 11.19 -14.67
C GLU A 90 15.48 12.21 -13.64
N ASP A 91 14.54 12.79 -12.90
CA ASP A 91 14.84 13.78 -11.84
C ASP A 91 15.34 13.14 -10.54
N GLY A 92 15.48 11.81 -10.51
CA GLY A 92 15.95 11.07 -9.35
C GLY A 92 14.85 10.66 -8.36
N SER A 93 13.61 11.08 -8.57
CA SER A 93 12.50 10.67 -7.72
C SER A 93 12.04 9.24 -8.07
N TRP A 94 11.43 8.57 -7.09
CA TRP A 94 10.87 7.23 -7.29
C TRP A 94 9.38 7.34 -7.60
N GLN A 95 8.94 6.58 -8.60
CA GLN A 95 7.53 6.51 -9.00
C GLN A 95 7.03 5.08 -8.90
N ILE A 96 5.77 4.92 -8.49
CA ILE A 96 5.13 3.60 -8.42
C ILE A 96 4.76 3.18 -9.83
N ASP A 97 5.17 1.96 -10.22
CA ASP A 97 4.82 1.40 -11.52
C ASP A 97 3.39 0.87 -11.48
N ASP A 98 2.48 1.57 -12.16
CA ASP A 98 1.08 1.20 -12.30
C ASP A 98 0.77 0.65 -13.70
N GLY A 99 1.80 0.38 -14.51
CA GLY A 99 1.64 -0.21 -15.82
C GLY A 99 1.27 -1.70 -15.76
N LYS A 100 0.98 -2.26 -16.92
CA LYS A 100 0.67 -3.68 -17.03
C LYS A 100 1.88 -4.53 -16.63
N MET A 101 1.67 -5.48 -15.75
CA MET A 101 2.73 -6.37 -15.27
C MET A 101 3.21 -7.29 -16.40
N SER A 102 4.52 -7.25 -16.69
CA SER A 102 5.15 -8.13 -17.67
C SER A 102 5.31 -9.55 -17.10
N GLU A 103 5.54 -10.54 -17.98
CA GLU A 103 5.83 -11.91 -17.54
C GLU A 103 7.10 -11.95 -16.67
N GLU A 104 8.12 -11.19 -17.06
CA GLU A 104 9.38 -11.09 -16.33
C GLU A 104 9.16 -10.56 -14.91
N LEU A 105 8.35 -9.52 -14.76
CA LEU A 105 8.05 -8.96 -13.46
C LEU A 105 7.17 -9.90 -12.63
N THR A 106 6.22 -10.57 -13.25
CA THR A 106 5.40 -11.59 -12.58
C THR A 106 6.27 -12.69 -12.00
N GLN A 107 7.20 -13.22 -12.80
CA GLN A 107 8.13 -14.24 -12.35
C GLN A 107 9.02 -13.75 -11.21
N TYR A 108 9.51 -12.52 -11.32
CA TYR A 108 10.32 -11.88 -10.28
C TYR A 108 9.57 -11.86 -8.94
N PHE A 109 8.31 -11.45 -8.93
CA PHE A 109 7.51 -11.42 -7.72
C PHE A 109 7.17 -12.82 -7.19
N GLU A 110 6.99 -13.80 -8.07
CA GLU A 110 6.81 -15.19 -7.64
C GLU A 110 8.04 -15.69 -6.90
N GLU A 111 9.24 -15.40 -7.39
CA GLU A 111 10.50 -15.75 -6.73
C GLU A 111 10.65 -15.03 -5.38
N LEU A 112 10.28 -13.74 -5.33
CA LEU A 112 10.32 -12.99 -4.07
C LEU A 112 9.35 -13.53 -3.04
N SER A 113 8.19 -14.02 -3.45
CA SER A 113 7.17 -14.53 -2.53
C SER A 113 7.63 -15.76 -1.74
N VAL A 114 8.62 -16.50 -2.26
CA VAL A 114 9.22 -17.64 -1.55
C VAL A 114 10.51 -17.28 -0.80
N ASN A 115 10.95 -16.05 -0.87
CA ASN A 115 12.09 -15.56 -0.10
C ASN A 115 11.73 -15.57 1.40
N GLU A 116 12.65 -16.07 2.24
CA GLU A 116 12.39 -16.18 3.68
C GLU A 116 12.01 -14.87 4.35
N ASP A 117 12.71 -13.79 4.03
CA ASP A 117 12.45 -12.48 4.65
C ASP A 117 11.06 -11.96 4.29
N VAL A 118 10.66 -12.12 3.03
CA VAL A 118 9.33 -11.72 2.55
C VAL A 118 8.25 -12.57 3.19
N ARG A 119 8.44 -13.87 3.27
CA ARG A 119 7.49 -14.78 3.90
C ARG A 119 7.33 -14.47 5.39
N LEU A 120 8.43 -14.18 6.06
CA LEU A 120 8.40 -13.84 7.48
C LEU A 120 7.65 -12.52 7.70
N LEU A 121 7.90 -11.51 6.88
CA LEU A 121 7.21 -10.22 6.96
C LEU A 121 5.72 -10.38 6.75
N SER A 122 5.31 -11.13 5.73
CA SER A 122 3.91 -11.43 5.43
C SER A 122 3.24 -12.16 6.59
N LYS A 123 3.90 -13.20 7.11
CA LYS A 123 3.40 -13.98 8.24
C LYS A 123 3.23 -13.12 9.49
N GLN A 124 4.21 -12.30 9.82
CA GLN A 124 4.16 -11.42 10.99
C GLN A 124 3.02 -10.42 10.87
N THR A 125 2.79 -9.87 9.67
CA THR A 125 1.70 -8.93 9.43
C THR A 125 0.34 -9.61 9.60
N ASP A 126 0.17 -10.81 9.04
CA ASP A 126 -1.06 -11.59 9.17
C ASP A 126 -1.35 -11.96 10.62
N GLU A 127 -0.34 -12.41 11.35
CA GLU A 127 -0.47 -12.73 12.78
C GLU A 127 -0.82 -11.49 13.62
N ALA A 128 -0.21 -10.35 13.28
CA ALA A 128 -0.52 -9.10 13.97
C ALA A 128 -1.96 -8.66 13.73
N MET A 129 -2.45 -8.82 12.49
CA MET A 129 -3.85 -8.51 12.17
C MET A 129 -4.81 -9.43 12.91
N ASP A 130 -4.52 -10.73 12.94
CA ASP A 130 -5.34 -11.71 13.66
C ASP A 130 -5.40 -11.38 15.15
N ALA A 131 -4.26 -11.06 15.75
CA ALA A 131 -4.20 -10.68 17.16
C ALA A 131 -4.97 -9.39 17.44
N ALA A 132 -4.86 -8.40 16.55
CA ALA A 132 -5.58 -7.14 16.68
C ALA A 132 -7.10 -7.35 16.63
N MET A 133 -7.58 -8.20 15.72
CA MET A 133 -9.00 -8.52 15.61
C MET A 133 -9.52 -9.31 16.81
N GLU A 134 -8.70 -10.18 17.38
CA GLU A 134 -9.07 -10.92 18.61
C GLU A 134 -9.22 -9.98 19.82
N GLN A 135 -8.40 -8.94 19.89
CA GLN A 135 -8.42 -7.99 20.99
C GLN A 135 -9.52 -6.94 20.86
N ASP A 136 -10.00 -6.68 19.64
CA ASP A 136 -10.93 -5.59 19.36
C ASP A 136 -12.01 -6.05 18.38
N GLU A 137 -13.19 -6.37 18.92
CA GLU A 137 -14.34 -6.80 18.14
C GLU A 137 -14.80 -5.72 17.15
N ALA A 138 -14.68 -4.45 17.52
CA ALA A 138 -15.02 -3.34 16.63
C ALA A 138 -14.12 -3.32 15.40
N LEU A 139 -12.82 -3.64 15.59
CA LEU A 139 -11.89 -3.77 14.47
C LEU A 139 -12.30 -4.92 13.54
N LYS A 140 -12.59 -6.08 14.13
CA LYS A 140 -13.01 -7.26 13.36
C LYS A 140 -14.25 -6.97 12.51
N GLU A 141 -15.25 -6.33 13.10
CA GLU A 141 -16.47 -5.96 12.40
C GLU A 141 -16.19 -4.97 11.26
N ARG A 142 -15.32 -3.99 11.49
CA ARG A 142 -14.96 -3.01 10.46
C ARG A 142 -14.20 -3.65 9.31
N VAL A 143 -13.24 -4.54 9.59
CA VAL A 143 -12.49 -5.24 8.56
C VAL A 143 -13.42 -6.10 7.70
N GLU A 144 -14.34 -6.83 8.32
CA GLU A 144 -15.33 -7.62 7.60
C GLU A 144 -16.25 -6.74 6.73
N PHE A 145 -16.68 -5.59 7.26
CA PHE A 145 -17.47 -4.62 6.51
C PHE A 145 -16.73 -4.10 5.28
N MET A 146 -15.45 -3.76 5.43
CA MET A 146 -14.67 -3.18 4.33
C MET A 146 -14.37 -4.17 3.21
N LYS A 147 -14.51 -5.48 3.47
CA LYS A 147 -14.32 -6.52 2.44
C LYS A 147 -15.55 -6.72 1.56
N GLN A 148 -16.67 -6.15 1.92
CA GLN A 148 -17.92 -6.31 1.17
C GLN A 148 -18.00 -5.38 -0.03
#